data_83d4e1b7ec4a9adce80568ea0bfbe506
#
_entry.id   83d4e1b7ec4a9adce80568ea0bfbe506
#
_cell.length_a   1.000
_cell.length_b   1.000
_cell.length_c   1.000
_cell.angle_alpha   90.00
_cell.angle_beta   90.00
_cell.angle_gamma   90.00
#
_symmetry.space_group_name_H-M   'P 1'
#
loop_
_entity.id
_entity.type
_entity.pdbx_description
1 polymer ?
#
loop_
_entity_poly.entity_id
_entity_poly.type
_entity_poly.pdbx_seq_one_letter_code
_entity_poly.pdbx_strand_id
1 'polypeptide(L)'
;SNIARAEKFLGRLDTEQLKLDNCNWYAWLHILTEHYIGRVIDAVENRVIDNNGTTLRDSSLIVRLSDHGDMCMSHGGMRQKPFNIYDEVLRVPFVFSNPHLFNKSQETSNLVGLIDVVPTLAAIAGADIQRTTLHGQDLTDILENPETKIRDEILFTYDDQHTAAGAFLETAPQPNHIRCIRNHDWKFAVYFDPNGIEANEYEMYDLKNDPLEMNNVANDPTYTEQRAKLEKRLERLMTPYQAHPADLPGIFGARNSNA
;
A
#
# COMPACT_ATOMS: atom_id res chain seq x y z
N SER A 1 -3.78 19.76 -4.95
CA SER A 1 -2.79 18.74 -5.34
C SER A 1 -2.21 18.06 -4.10
N ASN A 2 -1.69 16.84 -4.27
CA ASN A 2 -1.08 16.06 -3.19
C ASN A 2 0.10 16.79 -2.54
N ILE A 3 0.91 17.49 -3.34
CA ILE A 3 2.02 18.31 -2.84
C ILE A 3 1.50 19.37 -1.85
N ALA A 4 0.45 20.10 -2.20
CA ALA A 4 -0.10 21.13 -1.31
C ALA A 4 -0.66 20.54 0.00
N ARG A 5 -1.26 19.34 -0.06
CA ARG A 5 -1.70 18.61 1.15
C ARG A 5 -0.51 18.21 2.01
N ALA A 6 0.53 17.64 1.41
CA ALA A 6 1.72 17.21 2.14
C ALA A 6 2.48 18.40 2.74
N GLU A 7 2.67 19.49 2.02
CA GLU A 7 3.36 20.69 2.50
C GLU A 7 2.65 21.33 3.70
N LYS A 8 1.33 21.32 3.73
CA LYS A 8 0.55 21.86 4.86
C LYS A 8 0.88 21.16 6.17
N PHE A 9 1.23 19.89 6.13
CA PHE A 9 1.49 19.08 7.30
C PHE A 9 2.92 18.97 7.72
N LEU A 10 3.79 18.77 6.73
CA LEU A 10 5.18 18.45 6.96
C LEU A 10 6.08 19.68 6.91
N GLY A 11 5.48 20.82 6.55
CA GLY A 11 6.25 22.00 6.20
C GLY A 11 7.01 21.81 4.89
N ARG A 12 7.72 22.85 4.49
CA ARG A 12 8.49 22.88 3.26
C ARG A 12 10.01 22.82 3.53
N LEU A 13 10.73 22.10 2.68
CA LEU A 13 12.19 22.16 2.64
C LEU A 13 12.58 23.09 1.50
N ASP A 14 12.94 24.32 1.86
CA ASP A 14 13.10 25.40 0.89
C ASP A 14 14.46 25.45 0.19
N THR A 15 15.46 24.73 0.70
CA THR A 15 16.80 24.71 0.13
C THR A 15 17.23 23.32 -0.32
N GLU A 16 18.07 23.26 -1.36
CA GLU A 16 18.66 22.01 -1.82
C GLU A 16 19.42 21.29 -0.69
N GLN A 17 20.10 22.06 0.18
CA GLN A 17 20.81 21.46 1.31
C GLN A 17 19.86 20.76 2.28
N LEU A 18 18.73 21.36 2.65
CA LEU A 18 17.73 20.72 3.52
C LEU A 18 17.13 19.47 2.89
N LYS A 19 16.94 19.46 1.57
CA LYS A 19 16.46 18.27 0.84
C LYS A 19 17.48 17.15 0.88
N LEU A 20 18.75 17.46 0.61
CA LEU A 20 19.87 16.51 0.68
C LEU A 20 20.04 15.97 2.11
N ASP A 21 19.96 16.82 3.12
CA ASP A 21 20.06 16.42 4.52
C ASP A 21 18.92 15.46 4.90
N ASN A 22 17.70 15.70 4.41
CA ASN A 22 16.58 14.80 4.61
C ASN A 22 16.81 13.42 3.95
N CYS A 23 17.29 13.39 2.70
CA CYS A 23 17.61 12.14 2.02
C CYS A 23 18.75 11.38 2.74
N ASN A 24 19.81 12.08 3.15
CA ASN A 24 20.93 11.49 3.89
C ASN A 24 20.49 10.93 5.24
N TRP A 25 19.64 11.67 5.96
CA TRP A 25 19.06 11.22 7.22
C TRP A 25 18.21 9.97 7.03
N TYR A 26 17.37 9.94 6.00
CA TYR A 26 16.55 8.78 5.65
C TYR A 26 17.42 7.56 5.33
N ALA A 27 18.45 7.71 4.50
CA ALA A 27 19.38 6.64 4.18
C ALA A 27 20.12 6.14 5.43
N TRP A 28 20.55 7.04 6.32
CA TRP A 28 21.19 6.65 7.58
C TRP A 28 20.24 5.86 8.50
N LEU A 29 18.98 6.24 8.60
CA LEU A 29 17.98 5.51 9.36
C LEU A 29 17.78 4.09 8.80
N HIS A 30 17.82 3.90 7.48
CA HIS A 30 17.77 2.57 6.87
C HIS A 30 18.97 1.72 7.28
N ILE A 31 20.19 2.26 7.21
CA ILE A 31 21.42 1.55 7.65
C ILE A 31 21.29 1.14 9.12
N LEU A 32 20.85 2.05 9.97
CA LEU A 32 20.66 1.77 11.39
C LEU A 32 19.61 0.69 11.63
N THR A 33 18.47 0.76 10.95
CA THR A 33 17.38 -0.21 11.05
C THR A 33 17.83 -1.59 10.58
N GLU A 34 18.53 -1.68 9.44
CA GLU A 34 19.11 -2.95 8.93
C GLU A 34 20.07 -3.58 9.94
N HIS A 35 20.92 -2.77 10.61
CA HIS A 35 21.80 -3.27 11.65
C HIS A 35 21.01 -3.93 12.81
N TYR A 36 19.92 -3.31 13.27
CA TYR A 36 19.11 -3.88 14.35
C TYR A 36 18.28 -5.09 13.92
N ILE A 37 17.75 -5.08 12.69
CA ILE A 37 17.09 -6.25 12.10
C ILE A 37 18.08 -7.43 12.03
N GLY A 38 19.30 -7.18 11.56
CA GLY A 38 20.36 -8.20 11.53
C GLY A 38 20.60 -8.83 12.90
N ARG A 39 20.70 -8.01 13.96
CA ARG A 39 20.88 -8.53 15.34
C ARG A 39 19.71 -9.43 15.80
N VAL A 40 18.48 -9.11 15.41
CA VAL A 40 17.32 -9.97 15.72
C VAL A 40 17.42 -11.27 14.96
N ILE A 41 17.76 -11.25 13.67
CA ILE A 41 17.96 -12.44 12.85
C ILE A 41 19.07 -13.31 13.43
N ASP A 42 20.23 -12.74 13.76
CA ASP A 42 21.37 -13.44 14.37
C ASP A 42 20.94 -14.14 15.67
N ALA A 43 20.15 -13.46 16.50
CA ALA A 43 19.66 -14.05 17.76
C ALA A 43 18.73 -15.25 17.53
N VAL A 44 17.91 -15.21 16.48
CA VAL A 44 17.02 -16.31 16.09
C VAL A 44 17.81 -17.48 15.49
N GLU A 45 18.80 -17.21 14.65
CA GLU A 45 19.63 -18.20 13.97
C GLU A 45 20.56 -18.94 14.93
N ASN A 46 21.11 -18.25 15.93
CA ASN A 46 22.10 -18.81 16.86
C ASN A 46 21.47 -19.45 18.11
N ARG A 47 20.16 -19.33 18.32
CA ARG A 47 19.50 -19.90 19.51
C ARG A 47 19.09 -21.35 19.26
N VAL A 48 19.86 -22.29 19.84
CA VAL A 48 19.48 -23.72 19.91
C VAL A 48 18.33 -23.90 20.90
N ILE A 49 17.30 -24.65 20.53
CA ILE A 49 16.06 -24.84 21.30
C ILE A 49 15.86 -26.30 21.78
N ASP A 50 16.65 -27.25 21.26
CA ASP A 50 16.59 -28.65 21.67
C ASP A 50 17.99 -29.31 21.68
N ASN A 51 18.02 -30.57 22.13
CA ASN A 51 19.26 -31.36 22.21
C ASN A 51 19.74 -31.88 20.83
N ASN A 52 18.96 -31.74 19.78
CA ASN A 52 19.30 -32.17 18.43
C ASN A 52 19.99 -31.06 17.61
N GLY A 53 20.16 -29.90 18.22
CA GLY A 53 20.74 -28.73 17.55
C GLY A 53 19.76 -27.92 16.73
N THR A 54 18.45 -28.18 16.83
CA THR A 54 17.41 -27.35 16.19
C THR A 54 17.51 -25.91 16.67
N THR A 55 17.54 -24.98 15.76
CA THR A 55 17.57 -23.55 16.10
C THR A 55 16.18 -22.95 16.19
N LEU A 56 16.07 -21.79 16.81
CA LEU A 56 14.81 -21.03 16.79
C LEU A 56 14.44 -20.65 15.35
N ARG A 57 15.44 -20.46 14.48
CA ARG A 57 15.25 -20.18 13.04
C ARG A 57 14.52 -21.33 12.34
N ASP A 58 14.84 -22.57 12.67
CA ASP A 58 14.24 -23.76 12.06
C ASP A 58 12.74 -23.89 12.40
N SER A 59 12.35 -23.44 13.57
CA SER A 59 10.97 -23.51 14.08
C SER A 59 10.16 -22.21 13.92
N SER A 60 10.75 -21.17 13.30
CA SER A 60 10.12 -19.85 13.17
C SER A 60 9.88 -19.46 11.74
N LEU A 61 8.71 -18.89 11.46
CA LEU A 61 8.47 -18.14 10.24
C LEU A 61 8.82 -16.67 10.49
N ILE A 62 9.79 -16.15 9.76
CA ILE A 62 10.11 -14.72 9.75
C ILE A 62 9.32 -14.06 8.64
N VAL A 63 8.51 -13.05 8.98
CA VAL A 63 7.81 -12.21 8.01
C VAL A 63 8.35 -10.79 8.14
N ARG A 64 8.93 -10.28 7.04
CA ARG A 64 9.39 -8.89 6.95
C ARG A 64 8.43 -8.11 6.05
N LEU A 65 7.87 -7.07 6.61
CA LEU A 65 6.94 -6.17 5.92
C LEU A 65 7.11 -4.74 6.48
N SER A 66 6.42 -3.78 5.83
CA SER A 66 6.23 -2.43 6.36
C SER A 66 4.75 -2.09 6.31
N ASP A 67 4.28 -1.19 7.17
CA ASP A 67 2.91 -0.65 7.16
C ASP A 67 2.66 0.24 5.94
N HIS A 68 3.64 1.00 5.51
CA HIS A 68 3.66 1.86 4.33
C HIS A 68 5.11 2.19 3.95
N GLY A 69 5.30 2.78 2.78
CA GLY A 69 6.57 3.36 2.36
C GLY A 69 6.71 4.83 2.72
N ASP A 70 7.63 5.51 2.07
CA ASP A 70 7.91 6.94 2.24
C ASP A 70 8.28 7.56 0.90
N MET A 71 7.78 8.76 0.63
CA MET A 71 8.03 9.49 -0.62
C MET A 71 9.48 9.89 -0.80
N CYS A 72 10.24 10.01 0.26
CA CYS A 72 11.68 10.32 0.27
C CYS A 72 12.10 11.39 -0.75
N MET A 73 11.36 12.49 -0.84
CA MET A 73 11.54 13.61 -1.76
C MET A 73 11.13 13.35 -3.22
N SER A 74 10.51 12.21 -3.55
CA SER A 74 9.92 11.98 -4.87
C SER A 74 8.80 12.97 -5.18
N HIS A 75 8.35 12.99 -6.43
CA HIS A 75 7.18 13.74 -6.91
C HIS A 75 7.15 15.21 -6.47
N GLY A 76 8.28 15.91 -6.68
CA GLY A 76 8.38 17.34 -6.37
C GLY A 76 8.76 17.67 -4.94
N GLY A 77 9.36 16.73 -4.21
CA GLY A 77 9.85 16.93 -2.85
C GLY A 77 8.89 16.48 -1.77
N MET A 78 7.99 15.56 -2.10
CA MET A 78 7.09 14.96 -1.11
C MET A 78 7.86 14.10 -0.12
N ARG A 79 7.36 14.06 1.12
CA ARG A 79 7.92 13.28 2.23
C ARG A 79 6.82 12.50 2.92
N GLN A 80 7.20 11.41 3.59
CA GLN A 80 6.29 10.53 4.28
C GLN A 80 5.20 9.97 3.34
N LYS A 81 4.00 9.70 3.85
CA LYS A 81 2.95 8.94 3.18
C LYS A 81 1.63 9.67 2.91
N PRO A 82 1.39 10.90 3.44
CA PRO A 82 0.02 11.39 3.53
C PRO A 82 -0.63 11.64 2.18
N PHE A 83 -1.88 11.22 2.06
CA PHE A 83 -2.81 11.60 1.01
C PHE A 83 -2.34 11.38 -0.43
N ASN A 84 -1.68 10.25 -0.70
CA ASN A 84 -1.26 9.89 -2.06
C ASN A 84 -1.32 8.37 -2.31
N ILE A 85 -1.13 7.99 -3.57
CA ILE A 85 -1.21 6.61 -4.04
C ILE A 85 0.05 6.11 -4.75
N TYR A 86 1.15 6.86 -4.66
CA TYR A 86 2.38 6.53 -5.36
C TYR A 86 3.00 5.21 -4.86
N ASP A 87 3.69 4.50 -5.77
CA ASP A 87 4.32 3.22 -5.43
C ASP A 87 5.37 3.36 -4.32
N GLU A 88 5.99 4.54 -4.16
CA GLU A 88 6.89 4.82 -3.03
C GLU A 88 6.21 4.67 -1.66
N VAL A 89 4.90 4.87 -1.60
CA VAL A 89 4.11 4.70 -0.37
C VAL A 89 3.41 3.36 -0.31
N LEU A 90 2.87 2.88 -1.43
CA LEU A 90 2.02 1.69 -1.46
C LEU A 90 2.81 0.38 -1.59
N ARG A 91 3.96 0.42 -2.25
CA ARG A 91 4.80 -0.76 -2.48
C ARG A 91 5.82 -0.93 -1.36
N VAL A 92 5.56 -1.89 -0.49
CA VAL A 92 6.38 -2.17 0.70
C VAL A 92 7.09 -3.52 0.58
N PRO A 93 8.18 -3.74 1.33
CA PRO A 93 8.76 -5.07 1.49
C PRO A 93 7.70 -6.07 1.98
N PHE A 94 7.68 -7.28 1.39
CA PHE A 94 6.76 -8.33 1.77
C PHE A 94 7.45 -9.68 1.58
N VAL A 95 8.10 -10.19 2.63
CA VAL A 95 8.99 -11.34 2.56
C VAL A 95 8.60 -12.37 3.63
N PHE A 96 8.47 -13.63 3.22
CA PHE A 96 8.30 -14.77 4.10
C PHE A 96 9.57 -15.61 4.07
N SER A 97 10.07 -16.04 5.22
CA SER A 97 11.32 -16.76 5.31
C SER A 97 11.31 -17.82 6.41
N ASN A 98 11.51 -19.06 6.00
CA ASN A 98 11.79 -20.22 6.87
C ASN A 98 12.56 -21.25 6.05
N PRO A 99 13.65 -21.87 6.56
CA PRO A 99 14.51 -22.78 5.80
C PRO A 99 13.84 -24.12 5.47
N HIS A 100 12.81 -24.53 6.22
CA HIS A 100 12.12 -25.79 6.01
C HIS A 100 10.87 -25.66 5.16
N LEU A 101 10.20 -24.50 5.21
CA LEU A 101 9.04 -24.22 4.37
C LEU A 101 9.45 -23.80 2.95
N PHE A 102 10.57 -23.07 2.82
CA PHE A 102 11.04 -22.52 1.55
C PHE A 102 12.47 -22.98 1.26
N ASN A 103 12.61 -23.99 0.40
CA ASN A 103 13.89 -24.61 0.06
C ASN A 103 14.78 -23.79 -0.88
N LYS A 104 14.25 -22.72 -1.44
CA LYS A 104 14.95 -21.78 -2.32
C LYS A 104 14.34 -20.37 -2.24
N SER A 105 15.15 -19.38 -2.58
CA SER A 105 14.64 -18.00 -2.79
C SER A 105 13.80 -17.95 -4.05
N GLN A 106 12.63 -17.32 -3.97
CA GLN A 106 11.67 -17.14 -5.05
C GLN A 106 11.06 -15.75 -4.97
N GLU A 107 10.62 -15.25 -6.12
CA GLU A 107 9.91 -13.98 -6.22
C GLU A 107 8.63 -14.20 -7.02
N THR A 108 7.61 -13.40 -6.74
CA THR A 108 6.36 -13.38 -7.51
C THR A 108 6.00 -11.97 -7.88
N SER A 109 5.39 -11.80 -9.05
CA SER A 109 4.78 -10.55 -9.49
C SER A 109 3.30 -10.43 -9.11
N ASN A 110 2.76 -11.39 -8.35
CA ASN A 110 1.37 -11.32 -7.92
C ASN A 110 1.10 -10.06 -7.10
N LEU A 111 -0.09 -9.49 -7.29
CA LEU A 111 -0.57 -8.38 -6.49
C LEU A 111 -1.03 -8.91 -5.13
N VAL A 112 -0.31 -8.53 -4.08
CA VAL A 112 -0.58 -8.90 -2.69
C VAL A 112 -0.66 -7.65 -1.82
N GLY A 113 -1.29 -7.76 -0.66
CA GLY A 113 -1.41 -6.63 0.26
C GLY A 113 -1.31 -7.06 1.72
N LEU A 114 -1.12 -6.11 2.63
CA LEU A 114 -1.03 -6.36 4.08
C LEU A 114 -2.29 -7.06 4.63
N ILE A 115 -3.42 -6.88 3.97
CA ILE A 115 -4.68 -7.55 4.29
C ILE A 115 -4.59 -9.08 4.17
N ASP A 116 -3.66 -9.59 3.37
CA ASP A 116 -3.43 -11.01 3.12
C ASP A 116 -2.58 -11.69 4.20
N VAL A 117 -1.95 -10.92 5.09
CA VAL A 117 -1.05 -11.46 6.13
C VAL A 117 -1.80 -12.38 7.09
N VAL A 118 -2.92 -11.92 7.63
CA VAL A 118 -3.68 -12.69 8.63
C VAL A 118 -4.20 -14.02 8.08
N PRO A 119 -4.90 -14.07 6.93
CA PRO A 119 -5.35 -15.35 6.37
C PRO A 119 -4.19 -16.30 6.03
N THR A 120 -3.06 -15.78 5.54
CA THR A 120 -1.87 -16.57 5.22
C THR A 120 -1.23 -17.18 6.48
N LEU A 121 -1.02 -16.37 7.52
CA LEU A 121 -0.44 -16.87 8.78
C LEU A 121 -1.35 -17.88 9.45
N ALA A 122 -2.67 -17.69 9.40
CA ALA A 122 -3.63 -18.62 9.92
C ALA A 122 -3.60 -19.96 9.18
N ALA A 123 -3.50 -19.93 7.84
CA ALA A 123 -3.37 -21.14 7.03
C ALA A 123 -2.08 -21.91 7.36
N ILE A 124 -0.94 -21.22 7.42
CA ILE A 124 0.36 -21.82 7.77
C ILE A 124 0.33 -22.43 9.19
N ALA A 125 -0.33 -21.77 10.13
CA ALA A 125 -0.46 -22.26 11.52
C ALA A 125 -1.52 -23.37 11.68
N GLY A 126 -2.29 -23.70 10.64
CA GLY A 126 -3.40 -24.65 10.73
C GLY A 126 -4.55 -24.14 11.62
N ALA A 127 -4.67 -22.83 11.80
CA ALA A 127 -5.70 -22.24 12.63
C ALA A 127 -7.05 -22.23 11.92
N ASP A 128 -8.08 -22.67 12.61
CA ASP A 128 -9.47 -22.59 12.13
C ASP A 128 -10.02 -21.18 12.41
N ILE A 129 -9.88 -20.31 11.43
CA ILE A 129 -10.46 -18.95 11.46
C ILE A 129 -11.65 -18.88 10.51
N GLN A 130 -12.67 -18.17 10.94
CA GLN A 130 -13.83 -17.91 10.07
C GLN A 130 -13.40 -17.01 8.90
N ARG A 131 -13.02 -17.63 7.78
CA ARG A 131 -12.55 -16.95 6.56
C ARG A 131 -13.57 -15.95 6.00
N THR A 132 -14.84 -16.10 6.34
CA THR A 132 -15.94 -15.20 5.92
C THR A 132 -15.83 -13.78 6.46
N THR A 133 -15.01 -13.56 7.50
CA THR A 133 -14.79 -12.23 8.10
C THR A 133 -13.48 -11.58 7.65
N LEU A 134 -12.66 -12.30 6.89
CA LEU A 134 -11.38 -11.80 6.39
C LEU A 134 -11.52 -11.36 4.93
N HIS A 135 -11.07 -10.16 4.65
CA HIS A 135 -11.07 -9.60 3.31
C HIS A 135 -9.82 -9.97 2.49
N GLY A 136 -8.74 -10.35 3.14
CA GLY A 136 -7.51 -10.81 2.51
C GLY A 136 -7.61 -12.24 1.98
N GLN A 137 -6.67 -12.61 1.14
CA GLN A 137 -6.53 -13.95 0.58
C GLN A 137 -5.37 -14.69 1.25
N ASP A 138 -5.52 -16.01 1.35
CA ASP A 138 -4.45 -16.90 1.74
C ASP A 138 -3.41 -16.98 0.60
N LEU A 139 -2.15 -16.71 0.91
CA LEU A 139 -1.05 -16.67 -0.05
C LEU A 139 -0.24 -17.98 -0.10
N THR A 140 -0.63 -19.02 0.61
CA THR A 140 0.14 -20.28 0.68
C THR A 140 0.40 -20.86 -0.70
N ASP A 141 -0.57 -20.83 -1.60
CA ASP A 141 -0.41 -21.34 -2.98
C ASP A 141 0.71 -20.61 -3.74
N ILE A 142 0.84 -19.29 -3.61
CA ILE A 142 1.92 -18.53 -4.29
C ILE A 142 3.25 -18.62 -3.55
N LEU A 143 3.25 -18.89 -2.26
CA LEU A 143 4.47 -19.17 -1.51
C LEU A 143 5.07 -20.53 -1.92
N GLU A 144 4.24 -21.49 -2.30
CA GLU A 144 4.67 -22.78 -2.87
C GLU A 144 5.04 -22.68 -4.34
N ASN A 145 4.20 -22.01 -5.15
CA ASN A 145 4.41 -21.80 -6.57
C ASN A 145 4.16 -20.34 -6.96
N PRO A 146 5.22 -19.54 -7.13
CA PRO A 146 5.15 -18.11 -7.44
C PRO A 146 4.37 -17.73 -8.70
N GLU A 147 4.23 -18.69 -9.64
CA GLU A 147 3.48 -18.48 -10.90
C GLU A 147 1.96 -18.65 -10.73
N THR A 148 1.51 -19.16 -9.57
CA THR A 148 0.09 -19.28 -9.27
C THR A 148 -0.53 -17.89 -9.21
N LYS A 149 -1.59 -17.67 -9.99
CA LYS A 149 -2.30 -16.40 -10.02
C LYS A 149 -3.41 -16.37 -8.98
N ILE A 150 -3.44 -15.33 -8.17
CA ILE A 150 -4.47 -15.16 -7.12
C ILE A 150 -5.47 -14.04 -7.42
N ARG A 151 -5.02 -12.93 -8.01
CA ARG A 151 -5.89 -11.81 -8.40
C ARG A 151 -5.31 -10.98 -9.54
N ASP A 152 -6.18 -10.25 -10.23
CA ASP A 152 -5.81 -9.35 -11.33
C ASP A 152 -5.62 -7.90 -10.87
N GLU A 153 -6.20 -7.55 -9.73
CA GLU A 153 -6.28 -6.18 -9.24
C GLU A 153 -6.38 -6.13 -7.72
N ILE A 154 -5.91 -5.05 -7.13
CA ILE A 154 -5.95 -4.80 -5.70
C ILE A 154 -6.59 -3.43 -5.42
N LEU A 155 -7.38 -3.38 -4.32
CA LEU A 155 -7.98 -2.17 -3.80
C LEU A 155 -7.08 -1.55 -2.74
N PHE A 156 -6.91 -0.23 -2.78
CA PHE A 156 -6.37 0.57 -1.70
C PHE A 156 -7.39 1.61 -1.27
N THR A 157 -7.51 1.81 0.04
CA THR A 157 -8.40 2.80 0.65
C THR A 157 -7.63 3.65 1.65
N TYR A 158 -7.94 4.94 1.71
CA TYR A 158 -7.38 5.87 2.68
C TYR A 158 -8.48 6.81 3.15
N ASP A 159 -8.76 6.81 4.46
CA ASP A 159 -9.85 7.56 5.07
C ASP A 159 -9.39 8.44 6.24
N ASP A 160 -8.08 8.66 6.36
CA ASP A 160 -7.53 9.50 7.41
C ASP A 160 -7.86 10.98 7.13
N GLN A 161 -8.44 11.63 8.11
CA GLN A 161 -8.84 13.05 8.00
C GLN A 161 -7.86 13.97 8.69
N HIS A 162 -7.11 13.42 9.62
CA HIS A 162 -6.27 14.20 10.51
C HIS A 162 -4.81 13.82 10.31
N THR A 163 -3.97 14.81 10.51
CA THR A 163 -2.54 14.54 10.54
C THR A 163 -2.10 14.21 11.94
N ALA A 164 -1.29 13.21 12.05
CA ALA A 164 -0.65 12.81 13.29
C ALA A 164 0.44 13.78 13.78
N ALA A 165 0.63 14.92 13.14
CA ALA A 165 1.69 15.85 13.45
C ALA A 165 1.36 16.74 14.64
N GLY A 166 1.61 16.22 15.85
CA GLY A 166 1.68 17.05 17.05
C GLY A 166 0.34 17.42 17.68
N ALA A 167 0.37 18.41 18.60
CA ALA A 167 -0.77 18.85 19.40
C ALA A 167 -1.89 19.56 18.61
N PHE A 168 -1.76 19.68 17.30
CA PHE A 168 -2.72 20.38 16.44
C PHE A 168 -3.23 19.39 15.39
N LEU A 169 -4.36 18.76 15.69
CA LEU A 169 -5.15 17.99 14.74
C LEU A 169 -5.78 18.95 13.71
N GLU A 170 -5.00 19.35 12.73
CA GLU A 170 -5.56 20.06 11.58
C GLU A 170 -6.13 19.05 10.58
N THR A 171 -7.33 19.33 10.08
CA THR A 171 -7.93 18.55 9.01
C THR A 171 -7.19 18.80 7.70
N ALA A 172 -6.87 17.74 6.97
CA ALA A 172 -6.33 17.85 5.62
C ALA A 172 -7.30 18.60 4.71
N PRO A 173 -6.82 19.44 3.78
CA PRO A 173 -7.68 20.00 2.75
C PRO A 173 -8.40 18.90 1.97
N GLN A 174 -9.71 19.11 1.76
CA GLN A 174 -10.53 18.23 0.93
C GLN A 174 -10.20 18.44 -0.57
N PRO A 175 -10.44 17.41 -1.39
CA PRO A 175 -10.82 16.04 -1.08
C PRO A 175 -9.61 15.26 -0.52
N ASN A 176 -9.79 14.48 0.56
CA ASN A 176 -8.69 13.80 1.26
C ASN A 176 -8.92 12.30 1.50
N HIS A 177 -10.09 11.79 1.16
CA HIS A 177 -10.36 10.35 1.15
C HIS A 177 -10.00 9.77 -0.20
N ILE A 178 -9.46 8.56 -0.23
CA ILE A 178 -8.95 7.95 -1.46
C ILE A 178 -9.52 6.56 -1.64
N ARG A 179 -9.91 6.24 -2.89
CA ARG A 179 -10.16 4.88 -3.37
C ARG A 179 -9.31 4.65 -4.59
N CYS A 180 -8.51 3.61 -4.58
CA CYS A 180 -7.58 3.31 -5.66
C CYS A 180 -7.66 1.85 -6.07
N ILE A 181 -7.67 1.61 -7.38
CA ILE A 181 -7.46 0.31 -7.99
C ILE A 181 -6.09 0.29 -8.66
N ARG A 182 -5.36 -0.80 -8.45
CA ARG A 182 -4.12 -1.10 -9.14
C ARG A 182 -4.18 -2.48 -9.77
N ASN A 183 -3.77 -2.59 -11.03
CA ASN A 183 -3.40 -3.83 -11.69
C ASN A 183 -1.96 -3.73 -12.22
N HIS A 184 -1.51 -4.67 -13.05
CA HIS A 184 -0.13 -4.65 -13.56
C HIS A 184 0.16 -3.50 -14.50
N ASP A 185 -0.85 -3.05 -15.26
CA ASP A 185 -0.69 -2.05 -16.33
C ASP A 185 -1.16 -0.66 -15.92
N TRP A 186 -2.10 -0.57 -14.98
CA TRP A 186 -2.79 0.67 -14.64
C TRP A 186 -2.98 0.87 -13.15
N LYS A 187 -2.89 2.13 -12.73
CA LYS A 187 -3.35 2.61 -11.43
C LYS A 187 -4.37 3.73 -11.65
N PHE A 188 -5.48 3.69 -10.92
CA PHE A 188 -6.51 4.74 -10.97
C PHE A 188 -7.02 5.01 -9.57
N ALA A 189 -7.13 6.29 -9.21
CA ALA A 189 -7.66 6.73 -7.94
C ALA A 189 -8.67 7.86 -8.08
N VAL A 190 -9.63 7.87 -7.18
CA VAL A 190 -10.50 8.98 -6.89
C VAL A 190 -10.22 9.51 -5.49
N TYR A 191 -10.01 10.81 -5.40
CA TYR A 191 -9.97 11.58 -4.17
C TYR A 191 -11.32 12.23 -4.00
N PHE A 192 -11.95 12.09 -2.85
CA PHE A 192 -13.30 12.61 -2.62
C PHE A 192 -13.44 13.25 -1.23
N ASP A 193 -14.38 14.17 -1.13
CA ASP A 193 -14.83 14.74 0.13
C ASP A 193 -16.01 13.90 0.65
N PRO A 194 -15.92 13.29 1.84
CA PRO A 194 -17.01 12.53 2.41
C PRO A 194 -18.28 13.35 2.67
N ASN A 195 -18.16 14.70 2.77
CA ASN A 195 -19.31 15.58 2.92
C ASN A 195 -19.92 16.00 1.57
N GLY A 196 -19.26 15.67 0.44
CA GLY A 196 -19.74 16.02 -0.91
C GLY A 196 -19.72 17.51 -1.23
N ILE A 197 -18.91 18.32 -0.51
CA ILE A 197 -18.80 19.76 -0.71
C ILE A 197 -17.78 20.05 -1.82
N GLU A 198 -16.62 19.39 -1.74
CA GLU A 198 -15.56 19.58 -2.71
C GLU A 198 -15.67 18.60 -3.87
N ALA A 199 -15.27 19.06 -5.05
CA ALA A 199 -15.26 18.23 -6.25
C ALA A 199 -14.20 17.11 -6.15
N ASN A 200 -14.51 15.94 -6.72
CA ASN A 200 -13.56 14.86 -6.80
C ASN A 200 -12.34 15.21 -7.65
N GLU A 201 -11.17 14.78 -7.18
CA GLU A 201 -9.94 14.80 -7.98
C GLU A 201 -9.60 13.37 -8.42
N TYR A 202 -8.90 13.22 -9.53
CA TYR A 202 -8.60 11.92 -10.11
C TYR A 202 -7.13 11.81 -10.49
N GLU A 203 -6.57 10.61 -10.28
CA GLU A 203 -5.26 10.25 -10.76
C GLU A 203 -5.34 8.93 -11.53
N MET A 204 -4.65 8.87 -12.67
CA MET A 204 -4.52 7.65 -13.47
C MET A 204 -3.14 7.59 -14.10
N TYR A 205 -2.50 6.43 -13.99
CA TYR A 205 -1.15 6.19 -14.48
C TYR A 205 -1.09 4.93 -15.34
N ASP A 206 -0.45 5.03 -16.50
CA ASP A 206 -0.08 3.91 -17.35
C ASP A 206 1.25 3.33 -16.85
N LEU A 207 1.18 2.37 -15.94
CA LEU A 207 2.36 1.82 -15.26
C LEU A 207 3.32 1.09 -16.21
N LYS A 208 2.84 0.69 -17.38
CA LYS A 208 3.67 0.05 -18.40
C LYS A 208 4.58 1.06 -19.10
N ASN A 209 4.09 2.26 -19.37
CA ASN A 209 4.81 3.30 -20.09
C ASN A 209 5.36 4.40 -19.16
N ASP A 210 4.77 4.53 -17.97
CA ASP A 210 5.13 5.49 -16.93
C ASP A 210 5.21 4.79 -15.55
N PRO A 211 6.17 3.89 -15.34
CA PRO A 211 6.31 3.13 -14.08
C PRO A 211 6.69 4.00 -12.87
N LEU A 212 7.08 5.26 -13.09
CA LEU A 212 7.38 6.23 -12.05
C LEU A 212 6.21 7.18 -11.75
N GLU A 213 5.05 6.96 -12.37
CA GLU A 213 3.83 7.71 -12.10
C GLU A 213 3.97 9.24 -12.21
N MET A 214 4.75 9.69 -13.21
CA MET A 214 5.06 11.11 -13.41
C MET A 214 3.99 11.84 -14.21
N ASN A 215 3.16 11.13 -14.97
CA ASN A 215 2.19 11.71 -15.90
C ASN A 215 0.77 11.27 -15.55
N ASN A 216 0.05 12.10 -14.81
CA ASN A 216 -1.36 11.85 -14.53
C ASN A 216 -2.21 12.05 -15.81
N VAL A 217 -2.73 10.96 -16.34
CA VAL A 217 -3.55 10.94 -17.57
C VAL A 217 -5.06 10.84 -17.29
N ALA A 218 -5.50 11.01 -16.04
CA ALA A 218 -6.91 10.87 -15.66
C ALA A 218 -7.87 11.78 -16.42
N ASN A 219 -7.41 12.96 -16.84
CA ASN A 219 -8.21 13.95 -17.55
C ASN A 219 -7.82 14.11 -19.04
N ASP A 220 -6.95 13.24 -19.55
CA ASP A 220 -6.59 13.23 -20.96
C ASP A 220 -7.70 12.54 -21.77
N PRO A 221 -8.30 13.24 -22.78
CA PRO A 221 -9.37 12.68 -23.59
C PRO A 221 -9.01 11.37 -24.30
N THR A 222 -7.72 11.14 -24.59
CA THR A 222 -7.22 9.91 -25.22
C THR A 222 -7.49 8.67 -24.36
N TYR A 223 -7.54 8.83 -23.05
CA TYR A 223 -7.71 7.74 -22.09
C TYR A 223 -9.12 7.63 -21.49
N THR A 224 -10.10 8.38 -22.03
CA THR A 224 -11.48 8.40 -21.50
C THR A 224 -12.09 7.00 -21.37
N GLU A 225 -11.94 6.15 -22.37
CA GLU A 225 -12.46 4.78 -22.36
C GLU A 225 -11.76 3.92 -21.30
N GLN A 226 -10.44 4.05 -21.18
CA GLN A 226 -9.65 3.32 -20.19
C GLN A 226 -10.01 3.75 -18.76
N ARG A 227 -10.18 5.04 -18.53
CA ARG A 227 -10.64 5.60 -17.26
C ARG A 227 -12.01 5.01 -16.88
N ALA A 228 -12.99 5.06 -17.78
CA ALA A 228 -14.33 4.52 -17.52
C ALA A 228 -14.31 3.01 -17.18
N LYS A 229 -13.42 2.23 -17.81
CA LYS A 229 -13.20 0.81 -17.46
C LYS A 229 -12.67 0.65 -16.03
N LEU A 230 -11.70 1.47 -15.64
CA LEU A 230 -11.10 1.41 -14.29
C LEU A 230 -12.08 1.89 -13.21
N GLU A 231 -12.85 2.94 -13.46
CA GLU A 231 -13.92 3.42 -12.57
C GLU A 231 -14.92 2.30 -12.27
N LYS A 232 -15.42 1.63 -13.29
CA LYS A 232 -16.36 0.51 -13.14
C LYS A 232 -15.76 -0.68 -12.38
N ARG A 233 -14.47 -0.96 -12.61
CA ARG A 233 -13.76 -2.03 -11.89
C ARG A 233 -13.54 -1.66 -10.42
N LEU A 234 -13.15 -0.41 -10.14
CA LEU A 234 -12.99 0.10 -8.78
C LEU A 234 -14.31 0.02 -8.01
N GLU A 235 -15.43 0.45 -8.61
CA GLU A 235 -16.76 0.35 -8.01
C GLU A 235 -17.10 -1.11 -7.62
N ARG A 236 -16.82 -2.06 -8.52
CA ARG A 236 -17.02 -3.49 -8.26
C ARG A 236 -16.15 -4.00 -7.12
N LEU A 237 -14.88 -3.57 -7.03
CA LEU A 237 -13.97 -3.99 -5.97
C LEU A 237 -14.37 -3.45 -4.59
N MET A 238 -14.92 -2.26 -4.53
CA MET A 238 -15.36 -1.65 -3.26
C MET A 238 -16.55 -2.36 -2.63
N THR A 239 -17.44 -2.93 -3.45
CA THR A 239 -18.71 -3.51 -3.00
C THR A 239 -18.56 -4.60 -1.92
N PRO A 240 -17.70 -5.63 -2.08
CA PRO A 240 -17.57 -6.68 -1.08
C PRO A 240 -16.95 -6.20 0.24
N TYR A 241 -16.19 -5.11 0.21
CA TYR A 241 -15.50 -4.58 1.39
C TYR A 241 -16.30 -3.50 2.12
N GLN A 242 -17.52 -3.20 1.67
CA GLN A 242 -18.29 -2.04 2.13
C GLN A 242 -17.46 -0.73 2.09
N ALA A 243 -16.44 -0.72 1.24
CA ALA A 243 -15.57 0.42 1.01
C ALA A 243 -16.24 1.48 0.12
N HIS A 244 -17.43 1.15 -0.38
CA HIS A 244 -18.32 2.09 -1.02
C HIS A 244 -19.13 2.78 0.08
N PRO A 245 -18.94 4.09 0.28
CA PRO A 245 -19.78 4.82 1.19
C PRO A 245 -21.20 4.82 0.61
N ALA A 246 -22.07 3.96 1.13
CA ALA A 246 -23.46 3.83 0.64
C ALA A 246 -24.21 5.17 0.74
N ASP A 247 -23.74 6.04 1.64
CA ASP A 247 -24.35 7.33 1.97
C ASP A 247 -23.59 8.55 1.45
N LEU A 248 -22.45 8.34 0.72
CA LEU A 248 -21.71 9.46 0.16
C LEU A 248 -22.19 9.80 -1.24
N PRO A 249 -22.64 11.04 -1.46
CA PRO A 249 -23.05 11.48 -2.79
C PRO A 249 -21.86 11.38 -3.74
N GLY A 250 -21.98 10.43 -4.68
CA GLY A 250 -21.26 10.49 -5.94
C GLY A 250 -19.74 10.46 -5.94
N ILE A 251 -19.10 9.39 -5.43
CA ILE A 251 -17.71 9.11 -5.85
C ILE A 251 -17.61 9.08 -7.38
N PHE A 252 -18.64 8.61 -8.08
CA PHE A 252 -18.71 8.47 -9.53
C PHE A 252 -19.87 9.27 -10.18
N GLY A 253 -20.25 10.42 -9.65
CA GLY A 253 -21.38 11.22 -10.12
C GLY A 253 -22.70 10.79 -9.46
N ALA A 254 -23.69 11.68 -9.50
CA ALA A 254 -25.02 11.41 -8.96
C ALA A 254 -25.57 10.12 -9.58
N ARG A 255 -25.77 9.08 -8.78
CA ARG A 255 -26.61 7.97 -9.21
C ARG A 255 -27.97 8.55 -9.50
N ASN A 256 -28.41 8.47 -10.74
CA ASN A 256 -29.78 8.79 -11.09
C ASN A 256 -30.70 8.01 -10.12
N SER A 257 -31.35 8.75 -9.24
CA SER A 257 -32.35 8.24 -8.29
C SER A 257 -33.65 7.91 -9.05
N ASN A 258 -33.54 7.08 -10.10
CA ASN A 258 -34.66 6.52 -10.84
C ASN A 258 -34.26 5.13 -11.34
N ALA A 259 -34.43 4.14 -10.49
CA ALA A 259 -34.62 2.74 -10.85
C ALA A 259 -35.47 2.09 -9.73
#